data_017859dc78e0f0b2cf0e1c24f1f44b00
#
_entry.id   017859dc78e0f0b2cf0e1c24f1f44b00
#
_cell.length_a   1.000
_cell.length_b   1.000
_cell.length_c   1.000
_cell.angle_alpha   90.00
_cell.angle_beta   90.00
_cell.angle_gamma   90.00
#
_symmetry.space_group_name_H-M   'P 1'
#
loop_
_entity.id
_entity.type
_entity.pdbx_description
1 polymer ?
#
loop_
_entity_poly.entity_id
_entity_poly.type
_entity_poly.pdbx_seq_one_letter_code
_entity_poly.pdbx_strand_id
1 'polypeptide(L)'
;LDRQLSSAEIAAQYVAATRIKPDIKKVVLMGMGEPSHNLAAVKEAVEFMGDVAGLAHKQIVVSTVGDERLFDALPTWSVKPALALSLHTTDFEKRQKLLKNAPALTPEYLLQRTLDYAEQTKYPAQIEWTLLAGINDTFQEVERLAELVAGRYAMVNFIAVNPTEGSDFKRPSQDHIEDLITVLRRKGIVATLRDSAAQDIEGGCGQLRARHLSAAREAPISLEKLDR
;
A
#
# COMPACT_ATOMS: atom_id res chain seq x y z
N LEU A 1 10.14 -11.73 -6.14
CA LEU A 1 9.07 -12.66 -5.72
C LEU A 1 9.37 -14.01 -6.30
N ASP A 2 9.36 -15.04 -5.47
CA ASP A 2 9.65 -16.40 -5.90
C ASP A 2 8.40 -17.03 -6.56
N ARG A 3 7.21 -16.68 -6.07
CA ARG A 3 5.92 -17.14 -6.62
C ARG A 3 4.75 -16.25 -6.17
N GLN A 4 3.61 -16.44 -6.78
CA GLN A 4 2.32 -15.91 -6.30
C GLN A 4 1.75 -16.81 -5.20
N LEU A 5 1.05 -16.22 -4.23
CA LEU A 5 0.32 -16.98 -3.21
C LEU A 5 -1.03 -17.45 -3.76
N SER A 6 -1.46 -18.63 -3.35
CA SER A 6 -2.83 -19.08 -3.56
C SER A 6 -3.82 -18.31 -2.69
N SER A 7 -5.11 -18.34 -3.02
CA SER A 7 -6.17 -17.75 -2.20
C SER A 7 -6.20 -18.32 -0.79
N ALA A 8 -5.99 -19.62 -0.66
CA ALA A 8 -5.90 -20.30 0.64
C ALA A 8 -4.72 -19.79 1.49
N GLU A 9 -3.56 -19.56 0.89
CA GLU A 9 -2.40 -19.01 1.61
C GLU A 9 -2.61 -17.56 2.03
N ILE A 10 -3.29 -16.74 1.22
CA ILE A 10 -3.64 -15.38 1.58
C ILE A 10 -4.65 -15.38 2.74
N ALA A 11 -5.71 -16.17 2.65
CA ALA A 11 -6.73 -16.30 3.69
C ALA A 11 -6.17 -16.89 4.99
N ALA A 12 -5.24 -17.83 4.90
CA ALA A 12 -4.60 -18.46 6.06
C ALA A 12 -3.84 -17.46 6.95
N GLN A 13 -3.29 -16.38 6.38
CA GLN A 13 -2.64 -15.33 7.16
C GLN A 13 -3.66 -14.62 8.08
N TYR A 14 -4.85 -14.33 7.55
CA TYR A 14 -5.94 -13.77 8.37
C TYR A 14 -6.37 -14.75 9.47
N VAL A 15 -6.59 -16.03 9.12
CA VAL A 15 -6.98 -17.07 10.09
C VAL A 15 -5.90 -17.25 11.16
N ALA A 16 -4.63 -17.22 10.81
CA ALA A 16 -3.53 -17.31 11.78
C ALA A 16 -3.53 -16.08 12.72
N ALA A 17 -3.75 -14.89 12.17
CA ALA A 17 -3.81 -13.66 12.95
C ALA A 17 -4.99 -13.65 13.92
N THR A 18 -6.18 -14.18 13.55
CA THR A 18 -7.34 -14.27 14.46
C THR A 18 -7.12 -15.22 15.64
N ARG A 19 -6.22 -16.20 15.52
CA ARG A 19 -5.82 -17.05 16.65
C ARG A 19 -5.03 -16.29 17.72
N ILE A 20 -4.29 -15.24 17.30
CA ILE A 20 -3.51 -14.39 18.19
C ILE A 20 -4.38 -13.25 18.72
N LYS A 21 -5.20 -12.65 17.85
CA LYS A 21 -6.08 -11.53 18.14
C LYS A 21 -7.47 -11.81 17.54
N PRO A 22 -8.41 -12.37 18.31
CA PRO A 22 -9.74 -12.75 17.80
C PRO A 22 -10.60 -11.58 17.29
N ASP A 23 -10.37 -10.36 17.76
CA ASP A 23 -11.15 -9.16 17.46
C ASP A 23 -10.52 -8.29 16.35
N ILE A 24 -9.93 -8.89 15.32
CA ILE A 24 -9.39 -8.16 14.18
C ILE A 24 -10.51 -7.35 13.51
N LYS A 25 -10.34 -6.03 13.47
CA LYS A 25 -11.34 -5.10 12.90
C LYS A 25 -10.97 -4.60 11.51
N LYS A 26 -9.74 -4.81 11.04
CA LYS A 26 -9.27 -4.33 9.74
C LYS A 26 -8.16 -5.23 9.22
N VAL A 27 -8.25 -5.55 7.94
CA VAL A 27 -7.21 -6.26 7.19
C VAL A 27 -6.74 -5.37 6.05
N VAL A 28 -5.43 -5.30 5.86
CA VAL A 28 -4.83 -4.54 4.76
C VAL A 28 -3.94 -5.48 3.94
N LEU A 29 -4.19 -5.54 2.64
CA LEU A 29 -3.35 -6.27 1.69
C LEU A 29 -2.26 -5.29 1.19
N MET A 30 -1.27 -5.05 2.06
CA MET A 30 -0.17 -4.09 1.85
C MET A 30 1.21 -4.75 2.04
N GLY A 31 1.30 -6.07 1.89
CA GLY A 31 2.54 -6.83 2.01
C GLY A 31 3.42 -6.74 0.77
N MET A 32 4.02 -7.86 0.38
CA MET A 32 4.83 -7.94 -0.84
C MET A 32 3.98 -8.32 -2.04
N GLY A 33 4.32 -7.73 -3.19
CA GLY A 33 3.63 -7.98 -4.46
C GLY A 33 2.59 -6.93 -4.79
N GLU A 34 1.94 -7.14 -5.94
CA GLU A 34 0.89 -6.26 -6.47
C GLU A 34 -0.37 -7.10 -6.72
N PRO A 35 -1.54 -6.72 -6.18
CA PRO A 35 -2.77 -7.49 -6.32
C PRO A 35 -3.16 -7.76 -7.78
N SER A 36 -2.90 -6.80 -8.68
CA SER A 36 -3.21 -6.94 -10.12
C SER A 36 -2.49 -8.11 -10.79
N HIS A 37 -1.38 -8.56 -10.22
CA HIS A 37 -0.62 -9.71 -10.72
C HIS A 37 -1.17 -11.05 -10.21
N ASN A 38 -2.12 -11.03 -9.28
CA ASN A 38 -2.69 -12.22 -8.65
C ASN A 38 -4.20 -12.08 -8.40
N LEU A 39 -4.92 -11.48 -9.33
CA LEU A 39 -6.31 -11.03 -9.18
C LEU A 39 -7.25 -12.13 -8.70
N ALA A 40 -7.20 -13.32 -9.27
CA ALA A 40 -8.08 -14.41 -8.91
C ALA A 40 -7.92 -14.83 -7.45
N ALA A 41 -6.69 -15.07 -7.01
CA ALA A 41 -6.42 -15.48 -5.64
C ALA A 41 -6.72 -14.36 -4.62
N VAL A 42 -6.44 -13.10 -4.96
CA VAL A 42 -6.78 -11.94 -4.11
C VAL A 42 -8.28 -11.78 -4.00
N LYS A 43 -9.03 -11.90 -5.11
CA LYS A 43 -10.50 -11.85 -5.10
C LYS A 43 -11.08 -12.91 -4.16
N GLU A 44 -10.73 -14.19 -4.36
CA GLU A 44 -11.23 -15.30 -3.54
C GLU A 44 -10.91 -15.09 -2.05
N ALA A 45 -9.70 -14.61 -1.72
CA ALA A 45 -9.34 -14.33 -0.34
C ALA A 45 -10.12 -13.16 0.26
N VAL A 46 -10.39 -12.11 -0.50
CA VAL A 46 -11.22 -10.97 -0.09
C VAL A 46 -12.66 -11.40 0.13
N GLU A 47 -13.21 -12.20 -0.79
CA GLU A 47 -14.56 -12.77 -0.67
C GLU A 47 -14.67 -13.70 0.54
N PHE A 48 -13.67 -14.55 0.79
CA PHE A 48 -13.63 -15.34 2.04
C PHE A 48 -13.67 -14.46 3.28
N MET A 49 -12.86 -13.41 3.35
CA MET A 49 -12.81 -12.50 4.50
C MET A 49 -14.14 -11.75 4.72
N GLY A 50 -14.80 -11.33 3.65
CA GLY A 50 -16.09 -10.63 3.74
C GLY A 50 -17.27 -11.57 3.95
N ASP A 51 -17.47 -12.54 3.05
CA ASP A 51 -18.68 -13.37 3.00
C ASP A 51 -18.66 -14.50 4.05
N VAL A 52 -17.49 -15.06 4.36
CA VAL A 52 -17.37 -16.20 5.27
C VAL A 52 -16.91 -15.75 6.66
N ALA A 53 -15.86 -14.93 6.75
CA ALA A 53 -15.34 -14.47 8.04
C ALA A 53 -16.08 -13.25 8.62
N GLY A 54 -16.98 -12.63 7.87
CA GLY A 54 -17.89 -11.58 8.34
C GLY A 54 -17.24 -10.21 8.52
N LEU A 55 -16.09 -9.95 7.91
CA LEU A 55 -15.50 -8.61 7.90
C LEU A 55 -16.35 -7.68 7.03
N ALA A 56 -16.70 -6.51 7.54
CA ALA A 56 -17.36 -5.51 6.71
C ALA A 56 -16.42 -5.10 5.54
N HIS A 57 -16.97 -4.91 4.36
CA HIS A 57 -16.22 -4.63 3.12
C HIS A 57 -15.18 -3.50 3.31
N LYS A 58 -15.58 -2.39 3.97
CA LYS A 58 -14.70 -1.26 4.29
C LYS A 58 -13.54 -1.59 5.25
N GLN A 59 -13.62 -2.72 5.93
CA GLN A 59 -12.57 -3.19 6.85
C GLN A 59 -11.49 -4.00 6.12
N ILE A 60 -11.75 -4.36 4.88
CA ILE A 60 -10.77 -5.00 3.99
C ILE A 60 -10.24 -3.92 3.07
N VAL A 61 -8.93 -3.71 3.05
CA VAL A 61 -8.26 -2.72 2.21
C VAL A 61 -7.33 -3.41 1.25
N VAL A 62 -7.51 -3.16 -0.05
CA VAL A 62 -6.60 -3.60 -1.10
C VAL A 62 -5.75 -2.42 -1.52
N SER A 63 -4.43 -2.59 -1.46
CA SER A 63 -3.46 -1.57 -1.89
C SER A 63 -2.88 -1.93 -3.25
N THR A 64 -2.70 -0.93 -4.10
CA THR A 64 -2.15 -1.08 -5.45
C THR A 64 -1.29 0.11 -5.85
N VAL A 65 -0.31 -0.13 -6.70
CA VAL A 65 0.41 0.94 -7.40
C VAL A 65 -0.40 1.53 -8.56
N GLY A 66 -1.57 0.95 -8.85
CA GLY A 66 -2.46 1.36 -9.93
C GLY A 66 -2.23 0.55 -11.22
N ASP A 67 -3.17 -0.36 -11.49
CA ASP A 67 -3.18 -1.19 -12.69
C ASP A 67 -4.63 -1.29 -13.19
N GLU A 68 -4.86 -1.10 -14.48
CA GLU A 68 -6.20 -1.11 -15.08
C GLU A 68 -6.95 -2.41 -14.81
N ARG A 69 -6.23 -3.54 -14.82
CA ARG A 69 -6.83 -4.85 -14.53
C ARG A 69 -7.50 -4.92 -13.16
N LEU A 70 -6.89 -4.30 -12.14
CA LEU A 70 -7.48 -4.25 -10.81
C LEU A 70 -8.66 -3.28 -10.78
N PHE A 71 -8.52 -2.08 -11.36
CA PHE A 71 -9.61 -1.10 -11.42
C PHE A 71 -10.85 -1.63 -12.14
N ASP A 72 -10.67 -2.43 -13.20
CA ASP A 72 -11.78 -3.04 -13.93
C ASP A 72 -12.40 -4.23 -13.17
N ALA A 73 -11.58 -4.97 -12.42
CA ALA A 73 -12.04 -6.14 -11.67
C ALA A 73 -12.79 -5.78 -10.38
N LEU A 74 -12.29 -4.82 -9.58
CA LEU A 74 -12.84 -4.48 -8.26
C LEU A 74 -14.36 -4.22 -8.25
N PRO A 75 -14.94 -3.46 -9.20
CA PRO A 75 -16.38 -3.23 -9.24
C PRO A 75 -17.21 -4.49 -9.46
N THR A 76 -16.62 -5.57 -9.98
CA THR A 76 -17.30 -6.83 -10.28
C THR A 76 -17.33 -7.83 -9.12
N TRP A 77 -16.48 -7.63 -8.08
CA TRP A 77 -16.39 -8.55 -6.95
C TRP A 77 -17.66 -8.52 -6.10
N SER A 78 -18.02 -9.61 -5.42
CA SER A 78 -19.14 -9.63 -4.45
C SER A 78 -18.81 -8.75 -3.24
N VAL A 79 -17.61 -8.89 -2.70
CA VAL A 79 -17.09 -8.06 -1.63
C VAL A 79 -16.34 -6.85 -2.22
N LYS A 80 -16.76 -5.64 -1.88
CA LYS A 80 -16.15 -4.39 -2.33
C LYS A 80 -15.17 -3.88 -1.26
N PRO A 81 -13.86 -4.21 -1.32
CA PRO A 81 -12.91 -3.70 -0.34
C PRO A 81 -12.70 -2.18 -0.49
N ALA A 82 -12.21 -1.52 0.55
CA ALA A 82 -11.68 -0.17 0.39
C ALA A 82 -10.39 -0.20 -0.44
N LEU A 83 -10.16 0.85 -1.22
CA LEU A 83 -9.02 0.92 -2.13
C LEU A 83 -7.98 1.91 -1.61
N ALA A 84 -6.72 1.47 -1.58
CA ALA A 84 -5.56 2.30 -1.28
C ALA A 84 -4.65 2.39 -2.51
N LEU A 85 -4.43 3.61 -3.00
CA LEU A 85 -3.56 3.89 -4.14
C LEU A 85 -2.18 4.32 -3.64
N SER A 86 -1.14 3.55 -3.93
CA SER A 86 0.26 3.95 -3.74
C SER A 86 0.66 4.94 -4.83
N LEU A 87 0.38 6.23 -4.59
CA LEU A 87 0.59 7.32 -5.56
C LEU A 87 2.02 7.83 -5.52
N HIS A 88 2.46 8.28 -4.35
CA HIS A 88 3.79 8.77 -3.96
C HIS A 88 4.28 10.06 -4.64
N THR A 89 3.64 10.54 -5.70
CA THR A 89 3.92 11.82 -6.36
C THR A 89 2.83 12.14 -7.38
N THR A 90 2.62 13.41 -7.66
CA THR A 90 1.75 13.91 -8.75
C THR A 90 2.50 14.16 -10.05
N ASP A 91 3.80 13.93 -10.07
CA ASP A 91 4.67 14.05 -11.24
C ASP A 91 4.84 12.68 -11.91
N PHE A 92 4.45 12.58 -13.18
CA PHE A 92 4.49 11.32 -13.93
C PHE A 92 5.91 10.75 -14.08
N GLU A 93 6.87 11.60 -14.48
CA GLU A 93 8.26 11.18 -14.70
C GLU A 93 8.93 10.72 -13.39
N LYS A 94 8.68 11.47 -12.32
CA LYS A 94 9.15 11.11 -10.98
C LYS A 94 8.54 9.79 -10.53
N ARG A 95 7.23 9.60 -10.76
CA ARG A 95 6.54 8.37 -10.41
C ARG A 95 7.15 7.15 -11.10
N GLN A 96 7.44 7.24 -12.40
CA GLN A 96 8.08 6.16 -13.15
C GLN A 96 9.48 5.81 -12.60
N LYS A 97 10.22 6.80 -12.10
CA LYS A 97 11.53 6.57 -11.46
C LYS A 97 11.41 5.92 -10.08
N LEU A 98 10.41 6.31 -9.28
CA LEU A 98 10.17 5.77 -7.95
C LEU A 98 9.57 4.36 -8.00
N LEU A 99 8.65 4.11 -8.91
CA LEU A 99 7.90 2.86 -9.05
C LEU A 99 8.21 2.17 -10.39
N LYS A 100 9.44 1.70 -10.54
CA LYS A 100 9.99 1.15 -11.80
C LYS A 100 9.14 0.04 -12.46
N ASN A 101 8.36 -0.70 -11.68
CA ASN A 101 7.54 -1.82 -12.17
C ASN A 101 6.04 -1.47 -12.22
N ALA A 102 5.66 -0.23 -11.92
CA ALA A 102 4.28 0.21 -12.05
C ALA A 102 3.92 0.48 -13.52
N PRO A 103 2.66 0.26 -13.93
CA PRO A 103 2.19 0.67 -15.24
C PRO A 103 2.42 2.17 -15.50
N ALA A 104 2.71 2.52 -16.75
CA ALA A 104 2.94 3.91 -17.17
C ALA A 104 1.61 4.67 -17.31
N LEU A 105 0.90 4.82 -16.19
CA LEU A 105 -0.35 5.57 -16.08
C LEU A 105 -0.11 6.89 -15.35
N THR A 106 -0.79 7.95 -15.80
CA THR A 106 -0.61 9.28 -15.20
C THR A 106 -1.23 9.34 -13.80
N PRO A 107 -0.69 10.17 -12.89
CA PRO A 107 -1.27 10.38 -11.56
C PRO A 107 -2.75 10.81 -11.60
N GLU A 108 -3.11 11.67 -12.56
CA GLU A 108 -4.49 12.13 -12.76
C GLU A 108 -5.43 10.97 -13.11
N TYR A 109 -5.03 10.11 -14.04
CA TYR A 109 -5.81 8.93 -14.42
C TYR A 109 -5.99 7.96 -13.24
N LEU A 110 -4.90 7.68 -12.53
CA LEU A 110 -4.93 6.80 -11.36
C LEU A 110 -5.84 7.33 -10.25
N LEU A 111 -5.75 8.63 -9.97
CA LEU A 111 -6.63 9.29 -9.02
C LEU A 111 -8.08 9.25 -9.48
N GLN A 112 -8.37 9.53 -10.76
CA GLN A 112 -9.72 9.47 -11.28
C GLN A 112 -10.34 8.07 -11.08
N ARG A 113 -9.64 7.00 -11.48
CA ARG A 113 -10.12 5.61 -11.32
C ARG A 113 -10.35 5.25 -9.84
N THR A 114 -9.44 5.68 -8.96
CA THR A 114 -9.55 5.41 -7.52
C THR A 114 -10.73 6.16 -6.89
N LEU A 115 -10.93 7.42 -7.26
CA LEU A 115 -12.02 8.25 -6.78
C LEU A 115 -13.38 7.77 -7.29
N ASP A 116 -13.47 7.33 -8.55
CA ASP A 116 -14.71 6.77 -9.11
C ASP A 116 -15.12 5.49 -8.38
N TYR A 117 -14.15 4.64 -8.03
CA TYR A 117 -14.42 3.46 -7.21
C TYR A 117 -14.86 3.83 -5.78
N ALA A 118 -14.26 4.86 -5.18
CA ALA A 118 -14.65 5.37 -3.87
C ALA A 118 -16.09 5.92 -3.87
N GLU A 119 -16.51 6.59 -4.93
CA GLU A 119 -17.89 7.08 -5.08
C GLU A 119 -18.90 5.94 -5.24
N GLN A 120 -18.54 4.87 -5.93
CA GLN A 120 -19.39 3.70 -6.07
C GLN A 120 -19.58 2.94 -4.76
N THR A 121 -18.50 2.77 -4.00
CA THR A 121 -18.49 1.99 -2.76
C THR A 121 -18.91 2.77 -1.52
N LYS A 122 -18.89 4.10 -1.60
CA LYS A 122 -19.09 5.01 -0.45
C LYS A 122 -18.03 4.85 0.65
N TYR A 123 -16.82 4.41 0.26
CA TYR A 123 -15.64 4.38 1.13
C TYR A 123 -14.62 5.39 0.62
N PRO A 124 -13.89 6.11 1.50
CA PRO A 124 -12.91 7.09 1.04
C PRO A 124 -11.78 6.42 0.26
N ALA A 125 -11.41 7.02 -0.86
CA ALA A 125 -10.16 6.69 -1.53
C ALA A 125 -8.99 6.95 -0.57
N GLN A 126 -8.13 5.95 -0.34
CA GLN A 126 -6.95 6.12 0.50
C GLN A 126 -5.74 6.36 -0.41
N ILE A 127 -5.20 7.57 -0.37
CA ILE A 127 -4.01 7.93 -1.15
C ILE A 127 -2.79 7.74 -0.25
N GLU A 128 -2.00 6.73 -0.54
CA GLU A 128 -0.78 6.42 0.20
C GLU A 128 0.41 7.14 -0.45
N TRP A 129 1.16 7.88 0.37
CA TRP A 129 2.28 8.68 -0.09
C TRP A 129 3.46 8.56 0.86
N THR A 130 4.45 7.79 0.49
CA THR A 130 5.72 7.71 1.22
C THR A 130 6.53 8.97 0.97
N LEU A 131 6.77 9.74 2.02
CA LEU A 131 7.54 10.98 1.96
C LEU A 131 9.04 10.70 1.94
N LEU A 132 9.71 11.26 0.93
CA LEU A 132 11.13 11.16 0.66
C LEU A 132 11.73 12.56 0.62
N ALA A 133 12.59 12.91 1.59
CA ALA A 133 13.15 14.25 1.74
C ALA A 133 13.86 14.73 0.47
N GLY A 134 13.46 15.90 -0.03
CA GLY A 134 14.01 16.54 -1.23
C GLY A 134 13.63 15.87 -2.54
N ILE A 135 12.71 14.89 -2.53
CA ILE A 135 12.28 14.16 -3.73
C ILE A 135 10.81 14.42 -4.05
N ASN A 136 9.90 14.10 -3.13
CA ASN A 136 8.45 14.18 -3.35
C ASN A 136 7.72 14.85 -2.18
N ASP A 137 8.43 15.60 -1.37
CA ASP A 137 7.95 16.28 -0.16
C ASP A 137 7.79 17.81 -0.36
N THR A 138 7.58 18.27 -1.59
CA THR A 138 7.40 19.68 -1.89
C THR A 138 5.95 20.15 -1.67
N PHE A 139 5.77 21.38 -1.23
CA PHE A 139 4.46 22.01 -1.13
C PHE A 139 3.70 21.99 -2.45
N GLN A 140 4.41 22.25 -3.55
CA GLN A 140 3.80 22.27 -4.89
C GLN A 140 3.17 20.92 -5.25
N GLU A 141 3.81 19.79 -4.96
CA GLU A 141 3.24 18.46 -5.23
C GLU A 141 2.02 18.18 -4.36
N VAL A 142 2.06 18.57 -3.08
CA VAL A 142 0.95 18.38 -2.16
C VAL A 142 -0.23 19.29 -2.50
N GLU A 143 0.01 20.52 -2.92
CA GLU A 143 -1.02 21.43 -3.44
C GLU A 143 -1.66 20.88 -4.72
N ARG A 144 -0.85 20.33 -5.64
CA ARG A 144 -1.36 19.66 -6.84
C ARG A 144 -2.24 18.47 -6.48
N LEU A 145 -1.82 17.63 -5.52
CA LEU A 145 -2.66 16.55 -5.03
C LEU A 145 -3.98 17.10 -4.48
N ALA A 146 -3.92 18.16 -3.68
CA ALA A 146 -5.11 18.76 -3.10
C ALA A 146 -6.10 19.25 -4.17
N GLU A 147 -5.60 19.83 -5.27
CA GLU A 147 -6.43 20.24 -6.42
C GLU A 147 -7.10 19.03 -7.09
N LEU A 148 -6.35 17.94 -7.31
CA LEU A 148 -6.82 16.75 -8.00
C LEU A 148 -7.89 15.97 -7.20
N VAL A 149 -7.88 16.06 -5.87
CA VAL A 149 -8.86 15.38 -5.00
C VAL A 149 -9.90 16.33 -4.39
N ALA A 150 -9.87 17.61 -4.75
CA ALA A 150 -10.76 18.62 -4.18
C ALA A 150 -12.25 18.24 -4.33
N GLY A 151 -13.00 18.29 -3.23
CA GLY A 151 -14.43 17.98 -3.21
C GLY A 151 -14.78 16.50 -3.42
N ARG A 152 -13.79 15.61 -3.53
CA ARG A 152 -13.98 14.17 -3.70
C ARG A 152 -13.79 13.43 -2.37
N TYR A 153 -14.38 12.26 -2.26
CA TYR A 153 -14.29 11.45 -1.04
C TYR A 153 -12.96 10.70 -0.94
N ALA A 154 -11.94 11.40 -0.45
CA ALA A 154 -10.59 10.89 -0.32
C ALA A 154 -9.96 11.24 1.03
N MET A 155 -8.94 10.46 1.39
CA MET A 155 -8.02 10.75 2.48
C MET A 155 -6.59 10.50 2.03
N VAL A 156 -5.64 11.25 2.58
CA VAL A 156 -4.22 11.10 2.29
C VAL A 156 -3.50 10.55 3.51
N ASN A 157 -2.77 9.47 3.32
CA ASN A 157 -1.92 8.87 4.33
C ASN A 157 -0.46 9.10 3.94
N PHE A 158 0.18 10.06 4.58
CA PHE A 158 1.63 10.17 4.50
C PHE A 158 2.26 9.04 5.30
N ILE A 159 3.27 8.43 4.72
CA ILE A 159 4.06 7.36 5.33
C ILE A 159 5.49 7.90 5.45
N ALA A 160 5.99 7.98 6.66
CA ALA A 160 7.40 8.34 6.84
C ALA A 160 8.28 7.15 6.44
N VAL A 161 9.22 7.40 5.52
CA VAL A 161 10.19 6.37 5.15
C VAL A 161 11.04 5.99 6.36
N ASN A 162 11.20 4.70 6.59
CA ASN A 162 12.20 4.21 7.53
C ASN A 162 13.49 3.95 6.74
N PRO A 163 14.61 4.60 7.10
CA PRO A 163 15.89 4.32 6.47
C PRO A 163 16.22 2.82 6.59
N THR A 164 16.51 2.18 5.48
CA THR A 164 17.08 0.82 5.46
C THR A 164 18.58 0.92 5.16
N GLU A 165 19.38 0.02 5.70
CA GLU A 165 20.80 -0.05 5.36
C GLU A 165 21.00 -0.06 3.83
N GLY A 166 21.80 0.88 3.32
CA GLY A 166 22.05 1.03 1.89
C GLY A 166 20.99 1.80 1.10
N SER A 167 20.00 2.42 1.76
CA SER A 167 19.04 3.31 1.10
C SER A 167 19.49 4.76 1.16
N ASP A 168 19.52 5.44 0.02
CA ASP A 168 19.80 6.89 -0.06
C ASP A 168 18.59 7.76 0.34
N PHE A 169 17.42 7.16 0.55
CA PHE A 169 16.21 7.88 0.92
C PHE A 169 16.23 8.33 2.37
N LYS A 170 15.88 9.59 2.59
CA LYS A 170 15.81 10.22 3.92
C LYS A 170 14.39 10.58 4.27
N ARG A 171 14.08 10.50 5.56
CA ARG A 171 12.81 11.00 6.11
C ARG A 171 12.85 12.52 6.19
N PRO A 172 11.80 13.25 5.76
CA PRO A 172 11.66 14.68 6.04
C PRO A 172 11.58 14.96 7.55
N SER A 173 11.84 16.20 7.94
CA SER A 173 11.65 16.61 9.34
C SER A 173 10.18 16.51 9.75
N GLN A 174 9.93 16.32 11.04
CA GLN A 174 8.56 16.23 11.57
C GLN A 174 7.78 17.51 11.29
N ASP A 175 8.38 18.67 11.51
CA ASP A 175 7.76 19.98 11.28
C ASP A 175 7.33 20.12 9.80
N HIS A 176 8.22 19.73 8.87
CA HIS A 176 7.89 19.78 7.44
C HIS A 176 6.72 18.85 7.07
N ILE A 177 6.66 17.65 7.64
CA ILE A 177 5.54 16.73 7.43
C ILE A 177 4.23 17.33 7.96
N GLU A 178 4.26 17.97 9.13
CA GLU A 178 3.09 18.64 9.73
C GLU A 178 2.60 19.83 8.88
N ASP A 179 3.53 20.57 8.28
CA ASP A 179 3.21 21.64 7.34
C ASP A 179 2.51 21.08 6.08
N LEU A 180 3.00 20.00 5.50
CA LEU A 180 2.37 19.34 4.35
C LEU A 180 0.96 18.84 4.69
N ILE A 181 0.78 18.24 5.87
CA ILE A 181 -0.54 17.82 6.36
C ILE A 181 -1.47 19.03 6.50
N THR A 182 -0.95 20.15 7.01
CA THR A 182 -1.70 21.38 7.18
C THR A 182 -2.20 21.94 5.86
N VAL A 183 -1.41 21.87 4.78
CA VAL A 183 -1.84 22.26 3.42
C VAL A 183 -3.08 21.49 2.99
N LEU A 184 -3.08 20.17 3.12
CA LEU A 184 -4.23 19.32 2.75
C LEU A 184 -5.46 19.61 3.62
N ARG A 185 -5.27 19.75 4.93
CA ARG A 185 -6.36 20.02 5.88
C ARG A 185 -7.03 21.38 5.64
N ARG A 186 -6.27 22.41 5.27
CA ARG A 186 -6.81 23.72 4.89
C ARG A 186 -7.69 23.66 3.64
N LYS A 187 -7.50 22.66 2.79
CA LYS A 187 -8.34 22.37 1.62
C LYS A 187 -9.49 21.39 1.93
N GLY A 188 -9.72 21.07 3.21
CA GLY A 188 -10.77 20.15 3.65
C GLY A 188 -10.49 18.67 3.42
N ILE A 189 -9.23 18.30 3.11
CA ILE A 189 -8.84 16.93 2.86
C ILE A 189 -8.33 16.30 4.16
N VAL A 190 -8.86 15.12 4.52
CA VAL A 190 -8.36 14.36 5.66
C VAL A 190 -6.95 13.87 5.34
N ALA A 191 -5.97 14.29 6.14
CA ALA A 191 -4.59 13.88 5.99
C ALA A 191 -4.02 13.39 7.33
N THR A 192 -3.31 12.27 7.29
CA THR A 192 -2.67 11.65 8.47
C THR A 192 -1.23 11.29 8.16
N LEU A 193 -0.40 11.30 9.20
CA LEU A 193 0.90 10.62 9.16
C LEU A 193 0.70 9.21 9.72
N ARG A 194 1.08 8.21 8.95
CA ARG A 194 1.22 6.84 9.46
C ARG A 194 2.66 6.65 9.94
N ASP A 195 2.82 6.61 11.23
CA ASP A 195 4.01 5.99 11.79
C ASP A 195 3.86 4.47 11.61
N SER A 196 4.83 3.86 10.95
CA SER A 196 4.81 2.41 10.84
C SER A 196 4.98 1.84 12.25
N ALA A 197 3.92 1.23 12.79
CA ALA A 197 3.92 0.57 14.10
C ALA A 197 4.96 -0.56 14.22
N ALA A 198 5.70 -0.81 13.15
CA ALA A 198 6.69 -1.85 12.99
C ALA A 198 8.13 -1.31 12.92
N GLN A 199 8.38 -0.10 13.41
CA GLN A 199 9.74 0.47 13.43
C GLN A 199 10.70 -0.42 14.22
N ASP A 200 10.23 -0.95 15.35
CA ASP A 200 11.05 -1.78 16.26
C ASP A 200 11.29 -3.20 15.73
N ILE A 201 10.54 -3.66 14.74
CA ILE A 201 10.59 -5.02 14.20
C ILE A 201 10.87 -5.08 12.69
N GLU A 202 11.32 -3.96 12.09
CA GLU A 202 11.63 -3.86 10.66
C GLU A 202 10.49 -4.35 9.73
N GLY A 203 9.25 -4.16 10.13
CA GLY A 203 8.05 -4.59 9.38
C GLY A 203 7.55 -3.59 8.34
N GLY A 204 8.29 -2.52 8.05
CA GLY A 204 7.90 -1.50 7.08
C GLY A 204 8.01 -1.97 5.62
N CYS A 205 7.40 -1.19 4.70
CA CYS A 205 7.48 -1.44 3.26
C CYS A 205 8.95 -1.55 2.80
N GLY A 206 9.30 -2.66 2.18
CA GLY A 206 10.66 -2.96 1.70
C GLY A 206 11.59 -3.61 2.74
N GLN A 207 11.37 -3.44 4.03
CA GLN A 207 12.23 -4.01 5.09
C GLN A 207 12.13 -5.54 5.15
N LEU A 208 10.93 -6.11 5.02
CA LEU A 208 10.73 -7.56 4.97
C LEU A 208 11.51 -8.22 3.83
N ARG A 209 11.63 -7.56 2.68
CA ARG A 209 12.41 -8.05 1.53
C ARG A 209 13.91 -7.97 1.79
N ALA A 210 14.39 -6.89 2.38
CA ALA A 210 15.81 -6.71 2.72
C ALA A 210 16.28 -7.80 3.69
N ARG A 211 15.48 -8.09 4.72
CA ARG A 211 15.78 -9.11 5.72
C ARG A 211 15.85 -10.53 5.13
N HIS A 212 14.96 -10.86 4.19
CA HIS A 212 14.98 -12.16 3.52
C HIS A 212 16.22 -12.34 2.63
N LEU A 213 16.69 -11.27 1.99
CA LEU A 213 17.88 -11.29 1.16
C LEU A 213 19.18 -11.32 1.99
N SER A 214 19.24 -10.68 3.16
CA SER A 214 20.38 -10.78 4.08
C SER A 214 20.46 -12.16 4.73
N ALA A 215 19.36 -12.72 5.20
CA ALA A 215 19.32 -14.07 5.76
C ALA A 215 19.71 -15.15 4.75
N ALA A 216 19.37 -14.97 3.47
CA ALA A 216 19.78 -15.89 2.38
C ALA A 216 21.28 -15.77 2.03
N ARG A 217 21.93 -14.64 2.34
CA ARG A 217 23.37 -14.43 2.16
C ARG A 217 24.21 -14.95 3.33
N GLU A 218 23.63 -15.02 4.53
CA GLU A 218 24.30 -15.47 5.76
C GLU A 218 24.15 -16.99 6.03
N ALA A 219 23.33 -17.69 5.26
CA ALA A 219 23.26 -19.15 5.35
C ALA A 219 24.50 -19.77 4.70
N PRO A 220 25.45 -20.32 5.47
CA PRO A 220 26.59 -21.01 4.87
C PRO A 220 26.07 -22.25 4.14
N ILE A 221 26.38 -22.35 2.85
CA ILE A 221 26.21 -23.58 2.09
C ILE A 221 27.25 -24.59 2.63
N SER A 222 26.89 -25.33 3.65
CA SER A 222 27.68 -26.49 4.04
C SER A 222 27.35 -27.64 3.10
N LEU A 223 28.08 -27.72 2.01
CA LEU A 223 28.23 -28.94 1.20
C LEU A 223 29.16 -29.92 1.93
N GLU A 224 28.72 -30.45 3.06
CA GLU A 224 29.38 -31.60 3.66
C GLU A 224 28.32 -32.50 4.30
N LYS A 225 28.08 -33.60 3.64
CA LYS A 225 27.61 -34.90 4.07
C LYS A 225 26.58 -35.54 3.13
N LEU A 226 27.04 -35.83 1.93
CA LEU A 226 26.53 -36.96 1.15
C LEU A 226 27.75 -37.84 0.83
N ASP A 227 28.25 -38.52 1.85
CA ASP A 227 29.07 -39.73 1.73
C ASP A 227 29.09 -40.40 3.10
N ARG A 228 28.18 -41.31 3.28
CA ARG A 228 28.34 -42.64 3.93
C ARG A 228 27.02 -43.38 3.98
#